data_086bcff394779860af7d51bd9a18789c
#
_entry.id   086bcff394779860af7d51bd9a18789c
#
_cell.length_a   1.000
_cell.length_b   1.000
_cell.length_c   1.000
_cell.angle_alpha   90.00
_cell.angle_beta   90.00
_cell.angle_gamma   90.00
#
_symmetry.space_group_name_H-M   'P 1'
#
loop_
_entity.id
_entity.type
_entity.pdbx_description
1 polymer ?
#
loop_
_entity_poly.entity_id
_entity_poly.type
_entity_poly.pdbx_seq_one_letter_code
_entity_poly.pdbx_strand_id
1 'polypeptide(L)'
;MKAFFDTNVLVAAVTTDTDRSQAAIDLLSGVEEGYTSIVNLIELRSVLAKKKPFERDRIERIEDRIARKTTVVFPDASDIVTANSRQREALLYPLDAIVLAAAESVDCPLVSFDGELLDHDAVEPSELLDE
;
A
#
# COMPACT_ATOMS: atom_id res chain seq x y z
N MET A 1 5.73 15.58 0.99
CA MET A 1 5.98 14.17 1.32
C MET A 1 5.21 13.28 0.36
N LYS A 2 5.90 12.31 -0.23
CA LYS A 2 5.32 11.32 -1.17
C LYS A 2 5.30 9.95 -0.52
N ALA A 3 4.26 9.17 -0.75
CA ALA A 3 4.19 7.80 -0.26
C ALA A 3 3.29 6.93 -1.15
N PHE A 4 3.73 5.71 -1.40
CA PHE A 4 2.94 4.69 -2.06
C PHE A 4 2.51 3.68 -0.98
N PHE A 5 1.22 3.53 -0.78
CA PHE A 5 0.66 2.75 0.32
C PHE A 5 0.42 1.29 -0.05
N ASP A 6 1.09 0.38 0.65
CA ASP A 6 0.81 -1.04 0.56
C ASP A 6 -0.49 -1.38 1.32
N THR A 7 -1.09 -2.49 1.00
CA THR A 7 -2.38 -2.93 1.56
C THR A 7 -2.37 -2.95 3.09
N ASN A 8 -1.32 -3.49 3.71
CA ASN A 8 -1.28 -3.63 5.17
C ASN A 8 -1.27 -2.27 5.89
N VAL A 9 -0.72 -1.24 5.25
CA VAL A 9 -0.75 0.12 5.81
C VAL A 9 -2.17 0.68 5.71
N LEU A 10 -2.85 0.47 4.59
CA LEU A 10 -4.25 0.89 4.44
C LEU A 10 -5.16 0.17 5.44
N VAL A 11 -4.97 -1.12 5.65
CA VAL A 11 -5.72 -1.89 6.65
C VAL A 11 -5.49 -1.31 8.04
N ALA A 12 -4.24 -1.02 8.40
CA ALA A 12 -3.91 -0.44 9.70
C ALA A 12 -4.59 0.92 9.90
N ALA A 13 -4.64 1.73 8.85
CA ALA A 13 -5.26 3.06 8.92
C ALA A 13 -6.76 3.02 9.16
N VAL A 14 -7.45 1.98 8.70
CA VAL A 14 -8.92 1.92 8.79
C VAL A 14 -9.44 1.03 9.92
N THR A 15 -8.61 0.21 10.53
CA THR A 15 -9.05 -0.70 11.61
C THR A 15 -8.83 -0.16 13.01
N THR A 16 -7.86 0.70 13.20
CA THR A 16 -7.56 1.40 14.48
C THR A 16 -7.37 0.49 15.70
N ASP A 17 -7.01 -0.76 15.47
CA ASP A 17 -6.92 -1.77 16.53
C ASP A 17 -5.50 -2.21 16.87
N THR A 18 -4.49 -1.52 16.35
CA THR A 18 -3.08 -1.86 16.59
C THR A 18 -2.24 -0.59 16.81
N ASP A 19 -1.03 -0.78 17.37
CA ASP A 19 -0.07 0.31 17.52
C ASP A 19 0.35 0.92 16.18
N ARG A 20 0.26 0.13 15.11
CA ARG A 20 0.59 0.57 13.75
C ARG A 20 -0.44 1.53 13.17
N SER A 21 -1.67 1.50 13.69
CA SER A 21 -2.78 2.28 13.16
C SER A 21 -2.53 3.78 13.24
N GLN A 22 -1.97 4.27 14.33
CA GLN A 22 -1.76 5.71 14.48
C GLN A 22 -0.74 6.25 13.46
N ALA A 23 0.37 5.55 13.27
CA ALA A 23 1.37 5.95 12.27
C ALA A 23 0.79 5.88 10.86
N ALA A 24 0.01 4.86 10.55
CA ALA A 24 -0.64 4.72 9.24
C ALA A 24 -1.64 5.85 9.00
N ILE A 25 -2.46 6.18 10.00
CA ILE A 25 -3.43 7.28 9.92
C ILE A 25 -2.71 8.62 9.72
N ASP A 26 -1.69 8.88 10.51
CA ASP A 26 -0.94 10.13 10.44
C ASP A 26 -0.29 10.33 9.08
N LEU A 27 0.29 9.26 8.53
CA LEU A 27 0.92 9.34 7.22
C LEU A 27 -0.12 9.56 6.11
N LEU A 28 -1.20 8.78 6.12
CA LEU A 28 -2.24 8.90 5.11
C LEU A 28 -2.90 10.28 5.14
N SER A 29 -3.11 10.83 6.33
CA SER A 29 -3.70 12.16 6.51
C SER A 29 -2.75 13.28 6.12
N GLY A 30 -1.46 13.11 6.35
CA GLY A 30 -0.45 14.17 6.15
C GLY A 30 0.25 14.15 4.81
N VAL A 31 0.11 13.10 4.03
CA VAL A 31 0.80 12.99 2.76
C VAL A 31 0.27 14.00 1.75
N GLU A 32 1.17 14.64 1.01
CA GLU A 32 0.81 15.60 -0.04
C GLU A 32 0.56 14.90 -1.36
N GLU A 33 1.42 13.92 -1.69
CA GLU A 33 1.27 13.08 -2.87
C GLU A 33 1.20 11.62 -2.44
N GLY A 34 -0.01 11.11 -2.29
CA GLY A 34 -0.24 9.71 -1.94
C GLY A 34 -0.61 8.88 -3.17
N TYR A 35 -0.09 7.67 -3.22
CA TYR A 35 -0.35 6.71 -4.29
C TYR A 35 -0.72 5.37 -3.69
N THR A 36 -1.51 4.61 -4.42
CA THR A 36 -1.70 3.19 -4.17
C THR A 36 -2.05 2.54 -5.52
N SER A 37 -2.11 1.23 -5.59
CA SER A 37 -2.47 0.58 -6.84
C SER A 37 -3.87 -0.03 -6.76
N ILE A 38 -4.44 -0.31 -7.94
CA ILE A 38 -5.70 -1.05 -8.01
C ILE A 38 -5.57 -2.42 -7.35
N VAL A 39 -4.39 -3.03 -7.41
CA VAL A 39 -4.10 -4.31 -6.75
C VAL A 39 -4.28 -4.18 -5.23
N ASN A 40 -3.76 -3.10 -4.66
CA ASN A 40 -3.88 -2.85 -3.22
C ASN A 40 -5.34 -2.62 -2.80
N LEU A 41 -6.11 -1.93 -3.63
CA LEU A 41 -7.53 -1.70 -3.32
C LEU A 41 -8.33 -3.00 -3.36
N ILE A 42 -8.04 -3.88 -4.32
CA ILE A 42 -8.69 -5.19 -4.40
C ILE A 42 -8.34 -6.05 -3.18
N GLU A 43 -7.07 -6.06 -2.78
CA GLU A 43 -6.64 -6.76 -1.56
C GLU A 43 -7.31 -6.19 -0.31
N LEU A 44 -7.35 -4.86 -0.20
CA LEU A 44 -8.00 -4.19 0.93
C LEU A 44 -9.45 -4.65 1.06
N ARG A 45 -10.19 -4.67 -0.05
CA ARG A 45 -11.57 -5.15 -0.05
C ARG A 45 -11.67 -6.57 0.48
N SER A 46 -10.79 -7.46 0.00
CA SER A 46 -10.78 -8.85 0.45
C SER A 46 -10.49 -9.00 1.94
N VAL A 47 -9.52 -8.24 2.44
CA VAL A 47 -9.17 -8.29 3.87
C VAL A 47 -10.33 -7.79 4.74
N LEU A 48 -10.94 -6.67 4.37
CA LEU A 48 -12.03 -6.09 5.15
C LEU A 48 -13.28 -6.98 5.12
N ALA A 49 -13.56 -7.61 3.99
CA ALA A 49 -14.73 -8.48 3.85
C ALA A 49 -14.54 -9.83 4.54
N LYS A 50 -13.34 -10.43 4.46
CA LYS A 50 -13.11 -11.79 4.93
C LYS A 50 -12.52 -11.87 6.32
N LYS A 51 -11.55 -11.01 6.62
CA LYS A 51 -10.81 -11.09 7.88
C LYS A 51 -11.32 -10.14 8.96
N LYS A 52 -11.87 -9.01 8.56
CA LYS A 52 -12.32 -7.97 9.49
C LYS A 52 -13.85 -7.86 9.59
N PRO A 53 -14.59 -8.72 9.00
CA PRO A 53 -16.03 -8.78 8.65
C PRO A 53 -16.72 -7.40 8.63
N PHE A 54 -16.18 -6.46 7.89
CA PHE A 54 -16.82 -5.16 7.71
C PHE A 54 -18.03 -5.30 6.79
N GLU A 55 -19.07 -4.52 7.04
CA GLU A 55 -20.23 -4.47 6.17
C GLU A 55 -19.87 -3.89 4.80
N ARG A 56 -20.56 -4.36 3.77
CA ARG A 56 -20.32 -3.97 2.37
C ARG A 56 -20.32 -2.45 2.17
N ASP A 57 -21.33 -1.76 2.70
CA ASP A 57 -21.45 -0.32 2.54
C ASP A 57 -20.29 0.43 3.19
N ARG A 58 -19.81 -0.09 4.32
CA ARG A 58 -18.65 0.50 5.02
C ARG A 58 -17.39 0.30 4.20
N ILE A 59 -17.19 -0.88 3.61
CA ILE A 59 -16.04 -1.16 2.75
C ILE A 59 -16.04 -0.20 1.56
N GLU A 60 -17.17 -0.01 0.91
CA GLU A 60 -17.26 0.90 -0.23
C GLU A 60 -16.94 2.35 0.15
N ARG A 61 -17.39 2.79 1.30
CA ARG A 61 -17.05 4.14 1.80
C ARG A 61 -15.57 4.29 2.09
N ILE A 62 -14.94 3.25 2.65
CA ILE A 62 -13.50 3.24 2.93
C ILE A 62 -12.71 3.33 1.63
N GLU A 63 -13.04 2.47 0.66
CA GLU A 63 -12.37 2.45 -0.64
C GLU A 63 -12.51 3.80 -1.36
N ASP A 64 -13.69 4.38 -1.32
CA ASP A 64 -13.96 5.68 -1.95
C ASP A 64 -13.12 6.78 -1.31
N ARG A 65 -13.02 6.77 0.02
CA ARG A 65 -12.22 7.75 0.75
C ARG A 65 -10.74 7.63 0.40
N ILE A 66 -10.22 6.41 0.34
CA ILE A 66 -8.83 6.17 -0.03
C ILE A 66 -8.57 6.60 -1.47
N ALA A 67 -9.48 6.28 -2.39
CA ALA A 67 -9.34 6.67 -3.79
C ALA A 67 -9.35 8.18 -3.97
N ARG A 68 -10.04 8.92 -3.11
CA ARG A 68 -10.03 10.38 -3.15
C ARG A 68 -8.77 10.99 -2.54
N LYS A 69 -8.18 10.29 -1.59
CA LYS A 69 -6.97 10.78 -0.90
C LYS A 69 -5.69 10.45 -1.66
N THR A 70 -5.71 9.44 -2.52
CA THR A 70 -4.54 8.96 -3.23
C THR A 70 -4.75 8.98 -4.74
N THR A 71 -3.65 8.90 -5.49
CA THR A 71 -3.71 8.61 -6.91
C THR A 71 -3.65 7.07 -7.06
N VAL A 72 -4.68 6.50 -7.65
CA VAL A 72 -4.74 5.05 -7.89
C VAL A 72 -4.05 4.73 -9.21
N VAL A 73 -2.99 3.93 -9.15
CA VAL A 73 -2.23 3.55 -10.35
C VAL A 73 -2.60 2.13 -10.79
N PHE A 74 -2.49 1.90 -12.08
CA PHE A 74 -2.76 0.62 -12.70
C PHE A 74 -1.46 0.09 -13.26
N PRO A 75 -0.92 -1.02 -12.73
CA PRO A 75 0.32 -1.58 -13.27
C PRO A 75 0.16 -1.91 -14.75
N ASP A 76 1.14 -1.54 -15.55
CA ASP A 76 1.15 -1.79 -16.98
C ASP A 76 2.19 -2.86 -17.36
N ALA A 77 2.38 -3.09 -18.66
CA ALA A 77 3.31 -4.10 -19.15
C ALA A 77 4.75 -3.85 -18.67
N SER A 78 5.17 -2.60 -18.58
CA SER A 78 6.51 -2.28 -18.12
C SER A 78 6.68 -2.61 -16.64
N ASP A 79 5.65 -2.42 -15.82
CA ASP A 79 5.66 -2.80 -14.42
C ASP A 79 5.77 -4.31 -14.26
N ILE A 80 5.12 -5.08 -15.12
CA ILE A 80 5.22 -6.55 -15.10
C ILE A 80 6.65 -7.01 -15.40
N VAL A 81 7.31 -6.37 -16.38
CA VAL A 81 8.72 -6.68 -16.68
C VAL A 81 9.60 -6.38 -15.47
N THR A 82 9.42 -5.23 -14.84
CA THR A 82 10.17 -4.86 -13.62
C THR A 82 9.88 -5.84 -12.49
N ALA A 83 8.61 -6.22 -12.29
CA ALA A 83 8.21 -7.18 -11.26
C ALA A 83 8.89 -8.53 -11.46
N ASN A 84 8.98 -9.02 -12.70
CA ASN A 84 9.69 -10.26 -13.00
C ASN A 84 11.18 -10.18 -12.61
N SER A 85 11.82 -9.05 -12.88
CA SER A 85 13.22 -8.82 -12.47
C SER A 85 13.35 -8.85 -10.95
N ARG A 86 12.44 -8.19 -10.24
CA ARG A 86 12.45 -8.17 -8.77
C ARG A 86 12.23 -9.54 -8.19
N GLN A 87 11.34 -10.35 -8.78
CA GLN A 87 11.13 -11.72 -8.33
C GLN A 87 12.38 -12.59 -8.50
N ARG A 88 13.12 -12.41 -9.58
CA ARG A 88 14.37 -13.16 -9.78
C ARG A 88 15.43 -12.79 -8.76
N GLU A 89 15.52 -11.52 -8.40
CA GLU A 89 16.53 -11.04 -7.45
C GLU A 89 16.20 -11.38 -6.01
N ALA A 90 14.93 -11.31 -5.64
CA ALA A 90 14.51 -11.27 -4.24
C ALA A 90 13.51 -12.34 -3.84
N LEU A 91 13.02 -13.13 -4.79
CA LEU A 91 12.00 -14.19 -4.55
C LEU A 91 10.73 -13.64 -3.88
N LEU A 92 10.35 -12.42 -4.21
CA LEU A 92 9.13 -11.82 -3.70
C LEU A 92 7.88 -12.52 -4.22
N TYR A 93 6.81 -12.50 -3.44
CA TYR A 93 5.52 -12.96 -3.93
C TYR A 93 5.08 -12.11 -5.12
N PRO A 94 4.31 -12.69 -6.08
CA PRO A 94 3.96 -11.98 -7.31
C PRO A 94 3.31 -10.61 -7.12
N LEU A 95 2.32 -10.51 -6.22
CA LEU A 95 1.64 -9.24 -5.99
C LEU A 95 2.55 -8.20 -5.33
N ASP A 96 3.41 -8.63 -4.40
CA ASP A 96 4.38 -7.74 -3.76
C ASP A 96 5.37 -7.19 -4.79
N ALA A 97 5.82 -8.03 -5.71
CA ALA A 97 6.72 -7.61 -6.78
C ALA A 97 6.05 -6.58 -7.70
N ILE A 98 4.78 -6.78 -8.04
CA ILE A 98 4.01 -5.83 -8.86
C ILE A 98 3.85 -4.49 -8.14
N VAL A 99 3.53 -4.51 -6.85
CA VAL A 99 3.34 -3.31 -6.05
C VAL A 99 4.66 -2.53 -5.94
N LEU A 100 5.77 -3.22 -5.70
CA LEU A 100 7.08 -2.60 -5.65
C LEU A 100 7.44 -1.95 -6.98
N ALA A 101 7.20 -2.65 -8.09
CA ALA A 101 7.44 -2.12 -9.43
C ALA A 101 6.59 -0.88 -9.71
N ALA A 102 5.32 -0.89 -9.29
CA ALA A 102 4.42 0.26 -9.46
C ALA A 102 4.94 1.48 -8.68
N ALA A 103 5.40 1.29 -7.45
CA ALA A 103 5.97 2.37 -6.65
C ALA A 103 7.22 2.94 -7.31
N GLU A 104 8.08 2.08 -7.83
CA GLU A 104 9.29 2.52 -8.56
C GLU A 104 8.94 3.34 -9.79
N SER A 105 7.89 2.95 -10.53
CA SER A 105 7.51 3.64 -11.76
C SER A 105 7.02 5.07 -11.52
N VAL A 106 6.50 5.37 -10.33
CA VAL A 106 6.10 6.72 -9.97
C VAL A 106 7.14 7.41 -9.08
N ASP A 107 8.31 6.80 -8.93
CA ASP A 107 9.43 7.33 -8.15
C ASP A 107 9.00 7.72 -6.73
N CYS A 108 8.40 6.78 -6.04
CA CYS A 108 7.78 7.02 -4.75
C CYS A 108 8.18 5.90 -3.77
N PRO A 109 8.53 6.22 -2.51
CA PRO A 109 8.83 5.17 -1.55
C PRO A 109 7.58 4.32 -1.28
N LEU A 110 7.76 3.01 -1.32
CA LEU A 110 6.71 2.06 -0.92
C LEU A 110 6.67 2.01 0.60
N VAL A 111 5.51 2.24 1.17
CA VAL A 111 5.29 2.19 2.61
C VAL A 111 4.59 0.88 2.95
N SER A 112 5.17 0.10 3.84
CA SER A 112 4.67 -1.23 4.18
C SER A 112 5.09 -1.62 5.59
N PHE A 113 4.40 -2.61 6.15
CA PHE A 113 4.82 -3.29 7.37
C PHE A 113 5.37 -4.70 7.09
N ASP A 114 5.38 -5.12 5.82
CA ASP A 114 5.83 -6.45 5.42
C ASP A 114 7.35 -6.54 5.49
N GLY A 115 7.87 -7.49 6.29
CA GLY A 115 9.32 -7.66 6.47
C GLY A 115 10.08 -7.92 5.18
N GLU A 116 9.52 -8.69 4.25
CA GLU A 116 10.18 -8.94 2.97
C GLU A 116 10.31 -7.68 2.14
N LEU A 117 9.27 -6.86 2.09
CA LEU A 117 9.32 -5.61 1.35
C LEU A 117 10.25 -4.60 2.04
N LEU A 118 10.27 -4.58 3.37
CA LEU A 118 11.18 -3.70 4.12
C LEU A 118 12.65 -4.05 3.86
N ASP A 119 12.95 -5.32 3.57
CA ASP A 119 14.29 -5.74 3.16
C ASP A 119 14.63 -5.33 1.73
N HIS A 120 13.66 -4.83 0.97
CA HIS A 120 13.82 -4.44 -0.43
C HIS A 120 13.34 -3.02 -0.71
N ASP A 121 13.85 -2.09 0.06
CA ASP A 121 13.68 -0.64 -0.10
C ASP A 121 12.32 -0.06 0.32
N ALA A 122 11.38 -0.85 0.78
CA ALA A 122 10.17 -0.30 1.39
C ALA A 122 10.51 0.29 2.76
N VAL A 123 9.67 1.20 3.24
CA VAL A 123 9.86 1.87 4.53
C VAL A 123 8.59 1.77 5.37
N GLU A 124 8.73 1.83 6.69
CA GLU A 124 7.58 1.89 7.57
C GLU A 124 7.03 3.33 7.63
N PRO A 125 5.72 3.49 7.93
CA PRO A 125 5.13 4.82 8.04
C PRO A 125 5.88 5.75 8.99
N SER A 126 6.34 5.24 10.13
CA SER A 126 7.06 6.04 11.12
C SER A 126 8.35 6.63 10.57
N GLU A 127 9.02 5.94 9.67
CA GLU A 127 10.26 6.43 9.07
C GLU A 127 10.04 7.69 8.23
N LEU A 128 8.93 7.78 7.51
CA LEU A 128 8.60 8.96 6.73
C LEU A 128 8.09 10.10 7.61
N LEU A 129 7.39 9.78 8.69
CA LEU A 129 6.87 10.78 9.62
C LEU A 129 7.98 11.48 10.40
N ASP A 130 9.09 10.81 10.62
CA ASP A 130 10.24 11.34 11.37
C ASP A 130 11.16 12.23 10.52
N GLU A 131 10.91 12.36 9.24
CA GLU A 131 11.70 13.21 8.34
C GLU A 131 11.31 14.68 8.36
#